data_59bc39ef29569b043dbbdc57389171ce
#
_entry.id   59bc39ef29569b043dbbdc57389171ce
#
_cell.length_a   1.000
_cell.length_b   1.000
_cell.length_c   1.000
_cell.angle_alpha   90.00
_cell.angle_beta   90.00
_cell.angle_gamma   90.00
#
_symmetry.space_group_name_H-M   'P 1'
#
loop_
_entity.id
_entity.type
_entity.pdbx_description
1 polymer ?
#
loop_
_entity_poly.entity_id
_entity_poly.type
_entity_poly.pdbx_seq_one_letter_code
_entity_poly.pdbx_strand_id
1 'polypeptide(L)'
;MSNTPDKANIERLKKISQKIGAIFKNCENGIDEALMDEDTLQAAIMMKFINIYALVQGIQESNDLACLALFNKEDIASLSKTRNIASREYERLNYNLIKIAIEKHLPPIKERIDKFLSVNITKGRNR
;
A
#
# COMPACT_ATOMS: atom_id res chain seq x y z
N MET A 1 -6.11 4.16 -28.26
CA MET A 1 -5.74 3.54 -26.99
C MET A 1 -6.68 3.98 -25.90
N SER A 2 -7.17 3.03 -25.19
CA SER A 2 -8.07 3.28 -24.10
C SER A 2 -7.31 3.75 -22.85
N ASN A 3 -7.79 4.85 -22.22
CA ASN A 3 -7.30 5.28 -20.92
C ASN A 3 -8.08 4.60 -19.80
N THR A 4 -8.88 3.60 -20.15
CA THR A 4 -9.66 2.84 -19.18
C THR A 4 -8.73 1.94 -18.38
N PRO A 5 -8.75 2.03 -17.05
CA PRO A 5 -7.90 1.15 -16.23
C PRO A 5 -8.28 -0.30 -16.39
N ASP A 6 -7.29 -1.17 -16.32
CA ASP A 6 -7.49 -2.61 -16.34
C ASP A 6 -8.33 -3.02 -15.12
N LYS A 7 -9.33 -3.85 -15.36
CA LYS A 7 -10.21 -4.35 -14.31
C LYS A 7 -9.43 -5.08 -13.20
N ALA A 8 -8.42 -5.86 -13.59
CA ALA A 8 -7.57 -6.54 -12.62
C ALA A 8 -6.82 -5.53 -11.74
N ASN A 9 -6.40 -4.41 -12.29
CA ASN A 9 -5.72 -3.37 -11.53
C ASN A 9 -6.68 -2.62 -10.60
N ILE A 10 -7.93 -2.43 -11.01
CA ILE A 10 -8.94 -1.87 -10.12
C ILE A 10 -9.06 -2.75 -8.86
N GLU A 11 -9.09 -4.07 -9.04
CA GLU A 11 -9.14 -4.99 -7.89
C GLU A 11 -7.88 -4.94 -7.04
N ARG A 12 -6.70 -4.81 -7.69
CA ARG A 12 -5.44 -4.64 -6.96
C ARG A 12 -5.45 -3.37 -6.12
N LEU A 13 -5.94 -2.27 -6.68
CA LEU A 13 -6.03 -1.00 -5.98
C LEU A 13 -6.96 -1.07 -4.78
N LYS A 14 -8.11 -1.74 -4.93
CA LYS A 14 -9.03 -1.96 -3.81
C LYS A 14 -8.35 -2.70 -2.67
N LYS A 15 -7.60 -3.75 -3.00
CA LYS A 15 -6.87 -4.52 -1.99
C LYS A 15 -5.78 -3.71 -1.32
N ILE A 16 -5.04 -2.90 -2.09
CA ILE A 16 -4.01 -2.02 -1.53
C ILE A 16 -4.64 -1.06 -0.53
N SER A 17 -5.73 -0.38 -0.91
CA SER A 17 -6.41 0.55 -0.02
C SER A 17 -6.90 -0.12 1.25
N GLN A 18 -7.48 -1.31 1.14
CA GLN A 18 -7.95 -2.08 2.29
C GLN A 18 -6.81 -2.44 3.24
N LYS A 19 -5.67 -2.88 2.68
CA LYS A 19 -4.51 -3.25 3.49
C LYS A 19 -3.88 -2.06 4.18
N ILE A 20 -3.83 -0.90 3.51
CA ILE A 20 -3.36 0.33 4.13
C ILE A 20 -4.26 0.70 5.31
N GLY A 21 -5.58 0.66 5.11
CA GLY A 21 -6.55 0.91 6.18
C GLY A 21 -6.37 -0.05 7.36
N ALA A 22 -6.07 -1.32 7.06
CA ALA A 22 -5.83 -2.32 8.10
C ALA A 22 -4.53 -2.03 8.87
N ILE A 23 -3.48 -1.53 8.20
CA ILE A 23 -2.26 -1.09 8.88
C ILE A 23 -2.58 0.06 9.84
N PHE A 24 -3.36 1.04 9.38
CA PHE A 24 -3.76 2.16 10.25
C PHE A 24 -4.53 1.65 11.47
N LYS A 25 -5.39 0.68 11.28
CA LYS A 25 -6.12 0.07 12.40
C LYS A 25 -5.18 -0.66 13.35
N ASN A 26 -4.19 -1.37 12.84
CA ASN A 26 -3.16 -1.99 13.68
C ASN A 26 -2.42 -0.96 14.54
N CYS A 27 -2.32 0.27 14.06
CA CYS A 27 -1.60 1.35 14.73
C CYS A 27 -2.51 2.28 15.53
N GLU A 28 -3.81 1.94 15.72
CA GLU A 28 -4.77 2.86 16.34
C GLU A 28 -4.41 3.25 17.76
N ASN A 29 -3.67 2.41 18.48
CA ASN A 29 -3.21 2.71 19.84
C ASN A 29 -1.79 3.28 19.88
N GLY A 30 -1.22 3.55 18.73
CA GLY A 30 0.12 4.09 18.58
C GLY A 30 0.98 3.26 17.64
N ILE A 31 1.73 3.94 16.78
CA ILE A 31 2.63 3.26 15.83
C ILE A 31 3.75 2.55 16.58
N ASP A 32 4.34 3.21 17.57
CA ASP A 32 5.47 2.64 18.31
C ASP A 32 5.05 1.39 19.06
N GLU A 33 3.89 1.42 19.72
CA GLU A 33 3.38 0.25 20.43
C GLU A 33 3.12 -0.90 19.46
N ALA A 34 2.56 -0.61 18.28
CA ALA A 34 2.28 -1.63 17.29
C ALA A 34 3.57 -2.27 16.77
N LEU A 35 4.59 -1.46 16.48
CA LEU A 35 5.86 -1.97 15.96
C LEU A 35 6.67 -2.73 16.99
N MET A 36 6.43 -2.48 18.28
CA MET A 36 7.10 -3.22 19.35
C MET A 36 6.38 -4.51 19.73
N ASP A 37 5.16 -4.70 19.26
CA ASP A 37 4.40 -5.93 19.51
C ASP A 37 4.77 -6.97 18.45
N GLU A 38 5.92 -7.60 18.65
CA GLU A 38 6.57 -8.46 17.65
C GLU A 38 5.72 -9.64 17.18
N ASP A 39 5.00 -10.26 18.10
CA ASP A 39 4.30 -11.51 17.79
C ASP A 39 2.95 -11.31 17.11
N THR A 40 2.36 -10.14 17.23
CA THR A 40 1.02 -9.89 16.67
C THR A 40 0.97 -8.70 15.73
N LEU A 41 0.99 -7.47 16.25
CA LEU A 41 0.79 -6.28 15.41
C LEU A 41 1.93 -6.02 14.45
N GLN A 42 3.17 -6.15 14.91
CA GLN A 42 4.32 -5.96 14.02
C GLN A 42 4.28 -6.97 12.87
N ALA A 43 4.07 -8.24 13.18
CA ALA A 43 4.01 -9.29 12.17
C ALA A 43 2.88 -9.04 11.17
N ALA A 44 1.72 -8.60 11.65
CA ALA A 44 0.59 -8.27 10.79
C ALA A 44 0.90 -7.11 9.85
N ILE A 45 1.54 -6.06 10.37
CA ILE A 45 1.94 -4.89 9.58
C ILE A 45 2.94 -5.29 8.51
N MET A 46 3.96 -6.05 8.88
CA MET A 46 5.01 -6.49 7.95
C MET A 46 4.43 -7.33 6.81
N MET A 47 3.55 -8.27 7.12
CA MET A 47 2.91 -9.08 6.10
C MET A 47 2.08 -8.23 5.13
N LYS A 48 1.39 -7.21 5.64
CA LYS A 48 0.62 -6.31 4.79
C LYS A 48 1.51 -5.50 3.84
N PHE A 49 2.67 -5.04 4.31
CA PHE A 49 3.63 -4.37 3.42
C PHE A 49 4.11 -5.29 2.30
N ILE A 50 4.41 -6.54 2.61
CA ILE A 50 4.80 -7.52 1.61
C ILE A 50 3.70 -7.68 0.56
N ASN A 51 2.47 -7.82 1.01
CA ASN A 51 1.32 -8.00 0.13
C ASN A 51 1.01 -6.75 -0.70
N ILE A 52 1.12 -5.57 -0.10
CA ILE A 52 0.91 -4.30 -0.81
C ILE A 52 1.93 -4.18 -1.94
N TYR A 53 3.20 -4.44 -1.65
CA TYR A 53 4.23 -4.31 -2.68
C TYR A 53 4.03 -5.30 -3.82
N ALA A 54 3.62 -6.53 -3.52
CA ALA A 54 3.31 -7.53 -4.54
C ALA A 54 2.19 -7.04 -5.47
N LEU A 55 1.17 -6.39 -4.90
CA LEU A 55 0.07 -5.83 -5.69
C LEU A 55 0.55 -4.66 -6.56
N VAL A 56 1.41 -3.80 -6.02
CA VAL A 56 2.01 -2.70 -6.80
C VAL A 56 2.82 -3.26 -7.96
N GLN A 57 3.60 -4.31 -7.74
CA GLN A 57 4.35 -4.96 -8.80
C GLN A 57 3.45 -5.50 -9.91
N GLY A 58 2.30 -6.05 -9.55
CA GLY A 58 1.32 -6.50 -10.53
C GLY A 58 0.84 -5.35 -11.42
N ILE A 59 0.61 -4.19 -10.83
CA ILE A 59 0.23 -3.00 -11.58
C ILE A 59 1.38 -2.55 -12.50
N GLN A 60 2.60 -2.56 -11.98
CA GLN A 60 3.78 -2.18 -12.78
C GLN A 60 3.96 -3.09 -14.01
N GLU A 61 3.78 -4.38 -13.82
CA GLU A 61 3.93 -5.37 -14.90
C GLU A 61 2.87 -5.21 -15.99
N SER A 62 1.71 -4.67 -15.64
CA SER A 62 0.62 -4.48 -16.59
C SER A 62 0.77 -3.21 -17.44
N ASN A 63 1.71 -2.33 -17.10
CA ASN A 63 1.93 -1.05 -17.79
C ASN A 63 0.68 -0.16 -17.86
N ASP A 64 -0.17 -0.22 -16.87
CA ASP A 64 -1.39 0.59 -16.77
C ASP A 64 -1.02 1.98 -16.24
N LEU A 65 -0.83 2.93 -17.15
CA LEU A 65 -0.34 4.26 -16.80
C LEU A 65 -1.29 5.01 -15.87
N ALA A 66 -2.59 4.82 -16.03
CA ALA A 66 -3.56 5.49 -15.16
C ALA A 66 -3.42 5.04 -13.71
N CYS A 67 -3.23 3.74 -13.50
CA CYS A 67 -3.03 3.19 -12.15
C CYS A 67 -1.64 3.52 -11.61
N LEU A 68 -0.61 3.46 -12.45
CA LEU A 68 0.77 3.78 -12.03
C LEU A 68 0.92 5.23 -11.59
N ALA A 69 0.14 6.13 -12.16
CA ALA A 69 0.19 7.56 -11.81
C ALA A 69 -0.23 7.83 -10.36
N LEU A 70 -0.85 6.86 -9.69
CA LEU A 70 -1.24 6.99 -8.28
C LEU A 70 -0.06 6.82 -7.32
N PHE A 71 1.06 6.32 -7.81
CA PHE A 71 2.27 6.08 -7.01
C PHE A 71 3.42 6.90 -7.58
N ASN A 72 4.03 7.76 -6.76
CA ASN A 72 5.22 8.46 -7.21
C ASN A 72 6.46 7.60 -6.92
N LYS A 73 7.61 8.03 -7.41
CA LYS A 73 8.89 7.31 -7.25
C LYS A 73 9.24 7.07 -5.80
N GLU A 74 9.04 8.08 -4.98
CA GLU A 74 9.37 8.03 -3.55
C GLU A 74 8.48 7.03 -2.82
N ASP A 75 7.20 6.97 -3.19
CA ASP A 75 6.26 6.02 -2.60
C ASP A 75 6.69 4.59 -2.91
N ILE A 76 7.02 4.31 -4.18
CA ILE A 76 7.43 2.98 -4.61
C ILE A 76 8.74 2.59 -3.93
N ALA A 77 9.69 3.53 -3.85
CA ALA A 77 10.96 3.28 -3.18
C ALA A 77 10.76 2.94 -1.70
N SER A 78 9.89 3.68 -1.01
CA SER A 78 9.59 3.43 0.40
C SER A 78 8.94 2.07 0.61
N LEU A 79 7.96 1.72 -0.24
CA LEU A 79 7.29 0.42 -0.17
C LEU A 79 8.27 -0.72 -0.43
N SER A 80 9.16 -0.56 -1.40
CA SER A 80 10.18 -1.55 -1.74
C SER A 80 11.13 -1.78 -0.57
N LYS A 81 11.64 -0.71 0.02
CA LYS A 81 12.56 -0.79 1.17
C LYS A 81 11.89 -1.44 2.37
N THR A 82 10.65 -1.05 2.65
CA THR A 82 9.91 -1.62 3.78
C THR A 82 9.64 -3.11 3.55
N ARG A 83 9.29 -3.50 2.32
CA ARG A 83 9.10 -4.92 1.99
C ARG A 83 10.38 -5.72 2.18
N ASN A 84 11.52 -5.16 1.79
CA ASN A 84 12.80 -5.84 1.95
C ASN A 84 13.14 -6.06 3.41
N ILE A 85 12.89 -5.07 4.26
CA ILE A 85 13.06 -5.21 5.71
C ILE A 85 12.14 -6.30 6.25
N ALA A 86 10.88 -6.28 5.84
CA ALA A 86 9.86 -7.22 6.32
C ALA A 86 10.18 -8.67 5.95
N SER A 87 10.80 -8.89 4.78
CA SER A 87 11.04 -10.24 4.28
C SER A 87 12.40 -10.82 4.68
N ARG A 88 13.35 -10.01 5.14
CA ARG A 88 14.72 -10.48 5.37
C ARG A 88 15.16 -10.62 6.80
N GLU A 89 14.88 -9.66 7.65
CA GLU A 89 15.52 -9.65 8.96
C GLU A 89 14.65 -9.09 10.05
N TYR A 90 14.18 -9.97 10.90
CA TYR A 90 13.39 -9.56 12.05
C TYR A 90 14.25 -9.01 13.19
N GLU A 91 15.55 -9.32 13.21
CA GLU A 91 16.42 -8.94 14.31
C GLU A 91 16.85 -7.48 14.29
N ARG A 92 16.82 -6.85 13.10
CA ARG A 92 17.26 -5.46 12.94
C ARG A 92 16.28 -4.65 12.11
N LEU A 93 15.05 -4.62 12.55
CA LEU A 93 14.05 -3.79 11.88
C LEU A 93 14.41 -2.33 12.03
N ASN A 94 14.47 -1.62 10.93
CA ASN A 94 14.63 -0.18 10.97
C ASN A 94 13.27 0.44 11.21
N TYR A 95 12.92 0.58 12.49
CA TYR A 95 11.60 1.09 12.90
C TYR A 95 11.31 2.47 12.31
N ASN A 96 12.33 3.32 12.21
CA ASN A 96 12.15 4.65 11.65
C ASN A 96 11.72 4.62 10.20
N LEU A 97 12.29 3.73 9.40
CA LEU A 97 11.93 3.59 8.01
C LEU A 97 10.51 3.11 7.84
N ILE A 98 10.10 2.12 8.64
CA ILE A 98 8.75 1.60 8.64
C ILE A 98 7.76 2.67 9.10
N LYS A 99 8.10 3.39 10.15
CA LYS A 99 7.27 4.47 10.68
C LYS A 99 7.07 5.58 9.64
N ILE A 100 8.12 5.95 8.93
CA ILE A 100 8.04 6.94 7.85
C ILE A 100 7.10 6.45 6.75
N ALA A 101 7.18 5.18 6.37
CA ALA A 101 6.28 4.62 5.37
C ALA A 101 4.82 4.74 5.83
N ILE A 102 4.54 4.39 7.07
CA ILE A 102 3.17 4.44 7.61
C ILE A 102 2.66 5.87 7.73
N GLU A 103 3.49 6.79 8.20
CA GLU A 103 3.06 8.16 8.48
C GLU A 103 3.06 9.07 7.25
N LYS A 104 4.03 8.91 6.36
CA LYS A 104 4.25 9.84 5.25
C LYS A 104 3.86 9.32 3.88
N HIS A 105 3.96 8.01 3.66
CA HIS A 105 3.72 7.47 2.33
C HIS A 105 2.35 6.80 2.19
N LEU A 106 1.92 6.02 3.17
CA LEU A 106 0.64 5.33 3.06
C LEU A 106 -0.58 6.25 3.02
N PRO A 107 -0.66 7.33 3.83
CA PRO A 107 -1.86 8.18 3.78
C PRO A 107 -2.12 8.82 2.42
N PRO A 108 -1.14 9.46 1.76
CA PRO A 108 -1.42 10.04 0.45
C PRO A 108 -1.66 9.00 -0.63
N ILE A 109 -1.04 7.83 -0.55
CA ILE A 109 -1.31 6.73 -1.48
C ILE A 109 -2.77 6.30 -1.37
N LYS A 110 -3.24 6.05 -0.14
CA LYS A 110 -4.62 5.64 0.10
C LYS A 110 -5.61 6.68 -0.39
N GLU A 111 -5.33 7.95 -0.11
CA GLU A 111 -6.19 9.04 -0.56
C GLU A 111 -6.32 9.09 -2.08
N ARG A 112 -5.20 8.97 -2.80
CA ARG A 112 -5.22 8.95 -4.26
C ARG A 112 -5.98 7.76 -4.81
N ILE A 113 -5.76 6.59 -4.24
CA ILE A 113 -6.45 5.36 -4.65
C ILE A 113 -7.94 5.48 -4.43
N ASP A 114 -8.36 5.90 -3.24
CA ASP A 114 -9.78 5.98 -2.89
C ASP A 114 -10.50 6.98 -3.78
N LYS A 115 -9.86 8.10 -4.08
CA LYS A 115 -10.41 9.10 -4.99
C LYS A 115 -10.54 8.55 -6.41
N PHE A 116 -9.51 7.88 -6.89
CA PHE A 116 -9.50 7.25 -8.20
C PHE A 116 -10.60 6.19 -8.33
N LEU A 117 -10.73 5.33 -7.33
CA LEU A 117 -11.75 4.29 -7.31
C LEU A 117 -13.17 4.87 -7.29
N SER A 118 -13.37 5.93 -6.52
CA SER A 118 -14.66 6.61 -6.45
C SER A 118 -15.11 7.09 -7.82
N VAL A 119 -14.23 7.76 -8.56
CA VAL A 119 -14.53 8.25 -9.90
C VAL A 119 -14.79 7.11 -10.88
N ASN A 120 -13.96 6.08 -10.86
CA ASN A 120 -14.06 4.99 -11.83
C ASN A 120 -15.26 4.07 -11.57
N ILE A 121 -15.60 3.82 -10.31
CA ILE A 121 -16.78 3.05 -9.95
C ILE A 121 -18.04 3.80 -10.38
N THR A 122 -18.10 5.11 -10.14
CA THR A 122 -19.24 5.94 -10.52
C THR A 122 -19.45 5.90 -12.03
N LYS A 123 -18.37 6.02 -12.81
CA LYS A 123 -18.45 5.91 -14.27
C LYS A 123 -19.01 4.56 -14.71
N GLY A 124 -18.59 3.48 -14.06
CA GLY A 124 -19.06 2.14 -14.35
C GLY A 124 -20.56 1.98 -14.09
N ARG A 125 -21.06 2.62 -13.04
CA ARG A 125 -22.49 2.53 -12.68
C ARG A 125 -23.41 3.29 -13.61
N ASN A 126 -22.92 4.30 -14.27
CA ASN A 126 -23.72 5.17 -15.12
C ASN A 126 -23.89 4.64 -16.54
N ARG A 127 -23.51 3.43 -16.80
CA ARG A 127 -23.69 2.81 -18.11
C ARG A 127 -24.96 1.99 -18.21
#